data_da0c7430fd896be418079a7b6a21615e
#
_entry.id   da0c7430fd896be418079a7b6a21615e
#
_cell.length_a   1.000
_cell.length_b   1.000
_cell.length_c   1.000
_cell.angle_alpha   90.00
_cell.angle_beta   90.00
_cell.angle_gamma   90.00
#
_symmetry.space_group_name_H-M   'P 1'
#
loop_
_entity.id
_entity.type
_entity.pdbx_description
1 polymer ?
#
loop_
_entity_poly.entity_id
_entity_poly.type
_entity_poly.pdbx_seq_one_letter_code
_entity_poly.pdbx_strand_id
1 'polypeptide(L)'
;DYTLKNRTRIAYDIEEIRVKLTDKKETKATNSQTIELTPVFSMNNTRKFRKDYRNVLVIPKLTFPEEKVLRLEVSENQISGRVVVLTIEYEDILNADGFDSDILDGADYYPYYYIDHSIKR
;
A
#
# COMPACT_ATOMS: atom_id res chain seq x y z
N ASP A 1 6.80 -3.23 0.36
CA ASP A 1 7.42 -2.84 -0.92
C ASP A 1 6.39 -2.98 -2.04
N TYR A 2 6.29 -1.97 -2.88
CA TYR A 2 5.46 -2.03 -4.06
C TYR A 2 6.08 -1.24 -5.21
N THR A 3 5.74 -1.65 -6.42
CA THR A 3 6.22 -1.01 -7.63
C THR A 3 5.02 -0.71 -8.54
N LEU A 4 4.94 0.52 -9.01
CA LEU A 4 3.98 0.92 -10.03
C LEU A 4 4.71 1.12 -11.35
N LYS A 5 4.12 0.63 -12.42
CA LYS A 5 4.64 0.84 -13.78
C LYS A 5 3.66 1.67 -14.58
N ASN A 6 4.13 2.80 -15.07
CA ASN A 6 3.33 3.65 -15.95
C ASN A 6 3.65 3.28 -17.41
N ARG A 7 2.71 2.64 -18.06
CA ARG A 7 2.84 2.22 -19.48
C ARG A 7 2.35 3.29 -20.47
N THR A 8 1.94 4.43 -19.96
CA THR A 8 1.49 5.55 -20.79
C THR A 8 2.64 6.52 -21.06
N ARG A 9 2.45 7.42 -22.02
CA ARG A 9 3.40 8.49 -22.31
C ARG A 9 3.23 9.71 -21.40
N ILE A 10 2.18 9.71 -20.59
CA ILE A 10 1.86 10.81 -19.70
C ILE A 10 2.41 10.49 -18.33
N ALA A 11 3.25 11.35 -17.79
CA ALA A 11 3.78 11.21 -16.45
C ALA A 11 2.64 11.12 -15.42
N TYR A 12 2.88 10.36 -14.37
CA TYR A 12 1.93 10.20 -13.27
C TYR A 12 2.31 11.15 -12.14
N ASP A 13 1.39 12.05 -11.79
CA ASP A 13 1.57 13.00 -10.70
C ASP A 13 0.85 12.48 -9.46
N ILE A 14 1.59 12.03 -8.47
CA ILE A 14 1.00 11.46 -7.25
C ILE A 14 0.44 12.59 -6.39
N GLU A 15 -0.86 12.57 -6.15
CA GLU A 15 -1.49 13.48 -5.20
C GLU A 15 -1.49 12.90 -3.80
N GLU A 16 -2.03 11.69 -3.64
CA GLU A 16 -2.14 11.03 -2.35
C GLU A 16 -1.82 9.55 -2.46
N ILE A 17 -1.28 9.03 -1.37
CA ILE A 17 -1.13 7.60 -1.14
C ILE A 17 -1.89 7.29 0.14
N ARG A 18 -2.93 6.48 0.03
CA ARG A 18 -3.80 6.13 1.15
C ARG A 18 -3.77 4.64 1.41
N VAL A 19 -3.72 4.29 2.67
CA VAL A 19 -3.80 2.89 3.12
C VAL A 19 -5.10 2.72 3.89
N LYS A 20 -5.94 1.80 3.43
CA LYS A 20 -7.26 1.57 4.04
C LYS A 20 -7.46 0.10 4.35
N LEU A 21 -8.09 -0.15 5.47
CA LEU A 21 -8.61 -1.47 5.81
C LEU A 21 -10.11 -1.47 5.57
N THR A 22 -10.59 -2.33 4.70
CA THR A 22 -11.99 -2.34 4.28
C THR A 22 -12.52 -3.76 4.11
N ASP A 23 -13.84 -3.90 3.98
CA ASP A 23 -14.46 -5.20 3.75
C ASP A 23 -14.12 -5.74 2.37
N LYS A 24 -13.88 -7.04 2.29
CA LYS A 24 -13.54 -7.73 1.06
C LYS A 24 -14.71 -7.74 0.07
N LYS A 25 -15.93 -7.81 0.58
CA LYS A 25 -17.16 -7.77 -0.22
C LYS A 25 -17.99 -6.57 0.16
N GLU A 26 -18.27 -5.73 -0.82
CA GLU A 26 -19.31 -4.72 -0.68
C GLU A 26 -20.66 -5.40 -0.80
N THR A 27 -21.36 -5.51 0.33
CA THR A 27 -22.77 -5.92 0.31
C THR A 27 -23.61 -4.66 0.46
N LYS A 28 -24.62 -4.51 -0.39
CA LYS A 28 -25.53 -3.35 -0.36
C LYS A 28 -26.32 -3.23 0.96
N ALA A 29 -26.28 -4.24 1.80
CA ALA A 29 -27.07 -4.33 3.03
C ALA A 29 -26.28 -3.99 4.30
N THR A 30 -24.97 -3.88 4.22
CA THR A 30 -24.14 -3.58 5.39
C THR A 30 -23.33 -2.34 5.16
N ASN A 31 -23.30 -1.46 6.14
CA ASN A 31 -22.37 -0.34 6.15
C ASN A 31 -20.95 -0.90 6.22
N SER A 32 -20.26 -0.90 5.10
CA SER A 32 -18.86 -1.28 5.07
C SER A 32 -18.06 -0.26 5.85
N GLN A 33 -17.37 -0.71 6.89
CA GLN A 33 -16.49 0.15 7.65
C GLN A 33 -15.12 0.17 6.99
N THR A 34 -14.69 1.36 6.60
CA THR A 34 -13.34 1.60 6.11
C THR A 34 -12.55 2.33 7.19
N ILE A 35 -11.42 1.75 7.56
CA ILE A 35 -10.50 2.36 8.51
C ILE A 35 -9.28 2.81 7.72
N GLU A 36 -8.98 4.10 7.80
CA GLU A 36 -7.80 4.65 7.17
C GLU A 36 -6.60 4.52 8.10
N LEU A 37 -5.49 4.01 7.58
CA LEU A 37 -4.25 3.83 8.31
C LEU A 37 -3.25 4.88 7.87
N THR A 38 -2.52 5.44 8.81
CA THR A 38 -1.45 6.38 8.52
C THR A 38 -0.13 5.63 8.48
N PRO A 39 0.58 5.60 7.34
CA PRO A 39 1.91 5.02 7.29
C PRO A 39 2.86 5.74 8.25
N VAL A 40 3.70 4.97 8.90
CA VAL A 40 4.70 5.50 9.83
C VAL A 40 5.89 6.06 9.06
N PHE A 41 6.17 5.47 7.91
CA PHE A 41 7.30 5.83 7.09
C PHE A 41 7.01 5.52 5.62
N SER A 42 7.49 6.40 4.74
CA SER A 42 7.49 6.19 3.30
C SER A 42 8.90 6.48 2.78
N MET A 43 9.51 5.51 2.12
CA MET A 43 10.89 5.63 1.66
C MET A 43 11.02 6.56 0.46
N ASN A 44 10.06 6.54 -0.45
CA ASN A 44 10.10 7.33 -1.67
C ASN A 44 8.95 8.34 -1.70
N ASN A 45 9.28 9.61 -1.49
CA ASN A 45 8.32 10.71 -1.48
C ASN A 45 8.28 11.46 -2.82
N THR A 46 8.74 10.85 -3.89
CA THR A 46 8.64 11.42 -5.23
C THR A 46 7.17 11.62 -5.60
N ARG A 47 6.86 12.80 -6.14
CA ARG A 47 5.50 13.17 -6.51
C ARG A 47 5.19 12.92 -7.98
N LYS A 48 6.19 12.63 -8.79
CA LYS A 48 6.02 12.48 -10.23
C LYS A 48 6.94 11.40 -10.76
N PHE A 49 6.41 10.51 -11.59
CA PHE A 49 7.23 9.51 -12.26
C PHE A 49 6.72 9.27 -13.69
N ARG A 50 7.64 8.91 -14.56
CA ARG A 50 7.31 8.65 -15.97
C ARG A 50 7.13 7.17 -16.28
N LYS A 51 8.01 6.33 -15.76
CA LYS A 51 8.01 4.89 -16.06
C LYS A 51 7.73 4.05 -14.85
N ASP A 52 8.59 4.12 -13.86
CA ASP A 52 8.54 3.24 -12.71
C ASP A 52 8.56 4.06 -11.42
N TYR A 53 7.81 3.58 -10.44
CA TYR A 53 7.81 4.10 -9.09
C TYR A 53 7.86 2.94 -8.12
N ARG A 54 8.89 2.92 -7.30
CA ARG A 54 9.05 1.92 -6.25
C ARG A 54 9.07 2.59 -4.89
N ASN A 55 8.32 2.05 -3.95
CA ASN A 55 8.25 2.58 -2.61
C ASN A 55 8.17 1.46 -1.57
N VAL A 56 8.62 1.80 -0.37
CA VAL A 56 8.43 0.99 0.82
C VAL A 56 7.63 1.82 1.80
N LEU A 57 6.47 1.31 2.18
CA LEU A 57 5.65 1.90 3.23
C LEU A 57 5.74 1.03 4.47
N VAL A 58 5.96 1.67 5.60
CA VAL A 58 5.90 1.00 6.90
C VAL A 58 4.61 1.41 7.57
N ILE A 59 3.79 0.44 7.91
CA ILE A 59 2.51 0.65 8.58
C ILE A 59 2.56 0.04 9.98
N PRO A 60 1.74 0.54 10.91
CA PRO A 60 1.66 -0.06 12.23
C PRO A 60 1.26 -1.54 12.15
N LYS A 61 1.74 -2.32 13.07
CA LYS A 61 1.36 -3.71 13.20
C LYS A 61 -0.15 -3.82 13.32
N LEU A 62 -0.75 -4.65 12.48
CA LEU A 62 -2.18 -4.89 12.53
C LEU A 62 -2.48 -6.35 12.23
N THR A 63 -3.54 -6.83 12.85
CA THR A 63 -4.16 -8.09 12.49
C THR A 63 -5.60 -7.80 12.09
N PHE A 64 -6.08 -8.49 11.06
CA PHE A 64 -7.45 -8.28 10.61
C PHE A 64 -8.07 -9.60 10.14
N PRO A 65 -9.40 -9.74 10.22
CA PRO A 65 -10.10 -10.94 9.77
C PRO A 65 -9.94 -11.19 8.26
N GLU A 66 -10.13 -12.43 7.85
CA GLU A 66 -10.02 -12.81 6.44
C GLU A 66 -11.02 -12.11 5.51
N GLU A 67 -12.16 -11.68 6.04
CA GLU A 67 -13.15 -10.93 5.28
C GLU A 67 -12.78 -9.46 5.04
N LYS A 68 -11.66 -9.00 5.61
CA LYS A 68 -11.11 -7.68 5.39
C LYS A 68 -9.91 -7.73 4.47
N VAL A 69 -9.67 -6.64 3.76
CA VAL A 69 -8.49 -6.47 2.92
C VAL A 69 -7.84 -5.13 3.20
N LEU A 70 -6.55 -5.10 2.99
CA LEU A 70 -5.77 -3.87 3.02
C LEU A 70 -5.73 -3.32 1.60
N ARG A 71 -6.12 -2.05 1.44
CA ARG A 71 -6.04 -1.35 0.14
C ARG A 71 -5.02 -0.24 0.19
N LEU A 72 -4.17 -0.23 -0.80
CA LEU A 72 -3.27 0.87 -1.07
C LEU A 72 -3.81 1.61 -2.28
N GLU A 73 -4.19 2.87 -2.11
CA GLU A 73 -4.71 3.71 -3.17
C GLU A 73 -3.71 4.81 -3.49
N VAL A 74 -3.31 4.90 -4.74
CA VAL A 74 -2.44 5.96 -5.24
C VAL A 74 -3.24 6.80 -6.23
N SER A 75 -3.53 8.04 -5.89
CA SER A 75 -4.32 8.93 -6.73
C SER A 75 -3.45 9.97 -7.44
N GLU A 76 -3.86 10.32 -8.63
CA GLU A 76 -3.19 11.30 -9.47
C GLU A 76 -3.75 12.70 -9.26
N ASN A 77 -2.89 13.69 -9.31
CA ASN A 77 -3.23 15.09 -9.12
C ASN A 77 -3.77 15.72 -10.42
N GLN A 78 -5.00 15.36 -10.81
CA GLN A 78 -5.69 15.91 -11.97
C GLN A 78 -7.19 15.85 -11.81
N ILE A 79 -7.92 16.66 -12.57
CA ILE A 79 -9.39 16.69 -12.55
C ILE A 79 -9.99 15.32 -12.91
N SER A 80 -9.38 14.62 -13.86
CA SER A 80 -9.75 13.26 -14.24
C SER A 80 -8.74 12.24 -13.77
N GLY A 81 -8.19 12.45 -12.60
CA GLY A 81 -7.04 11.73 -12.09
C GLY A 81 -7.20 10.22 -12.08
N ARG A 82 -6.14 9.54 -12.48
CA ARG A 82 -6.08 8.09 -12.42
C ARG A 82 -5.89 7.64 -10.97
N VAL A 83 -6.53 6.54 -10.62
CA VAL A 83 -6.34 5.94 -9.30
C VAL A 83 -5.87 4.51 -9.48
N VAL A 84 -4.78 4.17 -8.83
CA VAL A 84 -4.28 2.79 -8.77
C VAL A 84 -4.63 2.22 -7.41
N VAL A 85 -5.29 1.08 -7.40
CA VAL A 85 -5.68 0.39 -6.18
C VAL A 85 -4.98 -0.96 -6.11
N LEU A 86 -4.24 -1.18 -5.04
CA LEU A 86 -3.64 -2.46 -4.71
C LEU A 86 -4.42 -3.08 -3.56
N THR A 87 -4.84 -4.31 -3.74
CA THR A 87 -5.54 -5.05 -2.70
C THR A 87 -4.61 -6.11 -2.12
N ILE A 88 -4.43 -6.08 -0.82
CA ILE A 88 -3.57 -7.01 -0.09
C ILE A 88 -4.46 -7.80 0.86
N GLU A 89 -4.49 -9.11 0.67
CA GLU A 89 -5.25 -10.00 1.54
C GLU A 89 -4.42 -10.40 2.78
N TYR A 90 -5.11 -10.80 3.83
CA TYR A 90 -4.45 -11.25 5.05
C TYR A 90 -3.46 -12.39 4.80
N GLU A 91 -3.81 -13.28 3.88
CA GLU A 91 -2.97 -14.38 3.47
C GLU A 91 -1.64 -13.91 2.86
N ASP A 92 -1.67 -12.81 2.10
CA ASP A 92 -0.46 -12.20 1.54
C ASP A 92 0.49 -11.72 2.65
N ILE A 93 -0.07 -11.21 3.74
CA ILE A 93 0.72 -10.75 4.88
C ILE A 93 1.34 -11.94 5.62
N LEU A 94 0.56 -13.00 5.82
CA LEU A 94 1.05 -14.21 6.49
C LEU A 94 2.19 -14.89 5.74
N ASN A 95 2.18 -14.81 4.42
CA ASN A 95 3.17 -15.44 3.55
C ASN A 95 4.26 -14.48 3.09
N ALA A 96 4.25 -13.25 3.59
CA ALA A 96 5.26 -12.27 3.24
C ALA A 96 6.63 -12.63 3.83
N ASP A 97 7.67 -12.31 3.08
CA ASP A 97 9.04 -12.44 3.56
C ASP A 97 9.30 -11.46 4.71
N GLY A 98 9.97 -11.94 5.74
CA GLY A 98 10.43 -11.08 6.81
C GLY A 98 11.63 -10.25 6.38
N PHE A 99 11.85 -9.15 7.06
CA PHE A 99 13.11 -8.44 6.93
C PHE A 99 14.25 -9.24 7.57
N ASP A 100 15.38 -9.22 6.89
CA ASP A 100 16.63 -9.58 7.54
C ASP A 100 16.96 -8.48 8.56
N SER A 101 17.13 -8.89 9.82
CA SER A 101 17.43 -7.97 10.91
C SER A 101 18.71 -7.15 10.70
N ASP A 102 19.63 -7.65 9.89
CA ASP A 102 20.88 -6.98 9.57
C ASP A 102 20.66 -5.70 8.76
N ILE A 103 19.58 -5.63 7.99
CA ILE A 103 19.23 -4.45 7.20
C ILE A 103 18.69 -3.32 8.09
N LEU A 104 18.07 -3.67 9.20
CA LEU A 104 17.42 -2.71 10.09
C LEU A 104 18.29 -2.31 11.28
N ASP A 105 19.53 -2.77 11.30
CA ASP A 105 20.59 -2.33 12.21
C ASP A 105 20.18 -2.24 13.68
N GLY A 106 19.66 -3.36 14.21
CA GLY A 106 19.34 -3.49 15.61
C GLY A 106 18.21 -2.62 16.14
N ALA A 107 17.48 -1.98 15.25
CA ALA A 107 16.32 -1.22 15.65
C ALA A 107 15.17 -2.17 16.00
N ASP A 108 14.62 -1.99 17.19
CA ASP A 108 13.41 -2.68 17.61
C ASP A 108 12.22 -2.15 16.83
N TYR A 109 11.96 -2.71 15.66
CA TYR A 109 10.85 -2.29 14.82
C TYR A 109 9.53 -2.94 15.21
N TYR A 110 9.39 -3.36 16.41
CA TYR A 110 8.09 -3.64 17.01
C TYR A 110 7.41 -2.30 17.28
N PRO A 111 6.27 -2.04 16.76
CA PRO A 111 5.22 -2.87 16.19
C PRO A 111 5.04 -2.71 14.66
N TYR A 112 6.06 -2.76 13.86
CA TYR A 112 5.96 -2.52 12.42
C TYR A 112 6.10 -3.81 11.62
N TYR A 113 5.37 -3.88 10.51
CA TYR A 113 5.47 -4.95 9.52
C TYR A 113 6.02 -4.43 8.22
N TYR A 114 6.84 -5.25 7.59
CA TYR A 114 7.24 -5.04 6.21
C TYR A 114 6.38 -5.92 5.31
N ILE A 115 5.79 -5.33 4.28
CA ILE A 115 5.05 -6.03 3.26
C ILE A 115 5.82 -5.93 1.97
N ASP A 116 6.43 -7.03 1.53
CA ASP A 116 7.08 -7.10 0.25
C ASP A 116 6.08 -7.58 -0.79
N HIS A 117 5.47 -6.63 -1.46
CA HIS A 117 4.49 -6.91 -2.49
C HIS A 117 4.86 -6.13 -3.75
N SER A 118 5.45 -6.83 -4.71
CA SER A 118 5.84 -6.23 -5.97
C SER A 118 4.76 -6.50 -7.02
N ILE A 119 4.08 -5.45 -7.44
CA ILE A 119 3.02 -5.54 -8.44
C ILE A 119 3.52 -4.98 -9.76
N LYS A 120 3.52 -5.83 -10.77
CA LYS A 120 3.85 -5.46 -12.13
C LYS A 120 2.54 -5.14 -12.87
N ARG A 121 2.36 -3.89 -13.18
CA ARG A 121 1.27 -3.46 -14.06
C ARG A 121 1.82 -2.67 -15.22
#